data_fecd958b4836371075263df163633b9f
#
_entry.id   fecd958b4836371075263df163633b9f
#
_cell.length_a   1.000
_cell.length_b   1.000
_cell.length_c   1.000
_cell.angle_alpha   90.00
_cell.angle_beta   90.00
_cell.angle_gamma   90.00
#
_symmetry.space_group_name_H-M   'P 1'
#
loop_
_entity.id
_entity.type
_entity.pdbx_description
1 polymer ?
#
loop_
_entity_poly.entity_id
_entity_poly.type
_entity_poly.pdbx_seq_one_letter_code
_entity_poly.pdbx_strand_id
1 'polypeptide(L)'
;MKNKFLTFITCSIFSFGIAQTEKNVGDFTKVTAFDKIDVNLVASSENKIILTGANSQEVEVINKSGELKIRMPLTKMLSGDDVSATVYYKKIDAVEANEGSRIASKDEISAINFDIICKEGSEIKLTNLQADRLQVRVSQGSIVTTKGTVKNQDILSNSGGKYDGQDCKTEQTVVTVNAGGMADVYATDLVDAKTRAGGEITIYGKPKQINEKKIAGGTIEQAK
;
A
#
# COMPACT_ATOMS: atom_id res chain seq x y z
N MET A 1 -5.62 -74.54 -16.93
CA MET A 1 -4.90 -73.26 -17.20
C MET A 1 -5.87 -72.17 -16.84
N LYS A 2 -5.58 -71.44 -15.69
CA LYS A 2 -6.44 -70.33 -15.19
C LYS A 2 -5.74 -69.01 -15.55
N ASN A 3 -6.32 -68.26 -16.48
CA ASN A 3 -5.86 -66.92 -16.85
C ASN A 3 -6.32 -65.94 -15.78
N LYS A 4 -5.39 -65.30 -15.06
CA LYS A 4 -5.64 -64.18 -14.16
C LYS A 4 -5.54 -62.90 -14.98
N PHE A 5 -6.65 -62.22 -15.18
CA PHE A 5 -6.69 -60.86 -15.76
C PHE A 5 -6.33 -59.86 -14.68
N LEU A 6 -5.19 -59.20 -14.84
CA LEU A 6 -4.73 -58.13 -13.93
C LEU A 6 -5.26 -56.78 -14.47
N THR A 7 -6.31 -56.25 -13.85
CA THR A 7 -6.86 -54.92 -14.21
C THR A 7 -5.99 -53.84 -13.59
N PHE A 8 -5.31 -53.09 -14.45
CA PHE A 8 -4.49 -51.94 -14.07
C PHE A 8 -5.43 -50.71 -13.97
N ILE A 9 -5.73 -50.26 -12.75
CA ILE A 9 -6.50 -49.04 -12.48
C ILE A 9 -5.51 -47.86 -12.57
N THR A 10 -5.55 -47.15 -13.68
CA THR A 10 -4.78 -45.87 -13.86
C THR A 10 -5.50 -44.78 -13.12
N CYS A 11 -5.00 -44.37 -11.95
CA CYS A 11 -5.51 -43.25 -11.18
C CYS A 11 -5.00 -41.94 -11.84
N SER A 12 -5.84 -41.29 -12.64
CA SER A 12 -5.55 -39.98 -13.22
C SER A 12 -5.62 -38.92 -12.10
N ILE A 13 -4.47 -38.42 -11.65
CA ILE A 13 -4.39 -37.28 -10.76
C ILE A 13 -4.70 -36.03 -11.57
N PHE A 14 -5.93 -35.51 -11.47
CA PHE A 14 -6.27 -34.20 -11.96
C PHE A 14 -5.61 -33.16 -11.07
N SER A 15 -4.46 -32.62 -11.50
CA SER A 15 -3.91 -31.39 -10.92
C SER A 15 -4.78 -30.21 -11.37
N PHE A 16 -5.57 -29.65 -10.44
CA PHE A 16 -6.20 -28.35 -10.65
C PHE A 16 -5.07 -27.30 -10.68
N GLY A 17 -4.61 -26.95 -11.86
CA GLY A 17 -3.73 -25.81 -12.08
C GLY A 17 -4.51 -24.54 -11.76
N ILE A 18 -4.13 -23.82 -10.70
CA ILE A 18 -4.57 -22.45 -10.48
C ILE A 18 -4.09 -21.65 -11.68
N ALA A 19 -5.00 -21.04 -12.42
CA ALA A 19 -4.65 -20.20 -13.58
C ALA A 19 -3.79 -19.04 -13.09
N GLN A 20 -2.50 -19.10 -13.39
CA GLN A 20 -1.51 -18.08 -13.05
C GLN A 20 -1.05 -17.43 -14.35
N THR A 21 -1.16 -16.10 -14.42
CA THR A 21 -0.69 -15.32 -15.56
C THR A 21 0.53 -14.52 -15.15
N GLU A 22 1.68 -14.84 -15.73
CA GLU A 22 2.93 -14.08 -15.55
C GLU A 22 3.15 -13.16 -16.75
N LYS A 23 3.52 -11.90 -16.48
CA LYS A 23 3.83 -10.89 -17.50
C LYS A 23 5.11 -10.13 -17.11
N ASN A 24 6.03 -9.97 -18.07
CA ASN A 24 7.09 -8.98 -17.95
C ASN A 24 6.49 -7.59 -18.20
N VAL A 25 6.76 -6.64 -17.31
CA VAL A 25 6.10 -5.32 -17.34
C VAL A 25 7.03 -4.16 -17.65
N GLY A 26 8.31 -4.45 -17.97
CA GLY A 26 9.33 -3.42 -18.20
C GLY A 26 9.70 -2.64 -16.92
N ASP A 27 10.43 -1.54 -17.06
CA ASP A 27 10.87 -0.77 -15.91
C ASP A 27 9.77 0.20 -15.43
N PHE A 28 9.59 0.24 -14.10
CA PHE A 28 8.68 1.16 -13.42
C PHE A 28 9.27 1.53 -12.05
N THR A 29 8.81 2.63 -11.48
CA THR A 29 9.12 3.08 -10.12
C THR A 29 7.88 3.42 -9.31
N LYS A 30 6.69 3.38 -9.92
CA LYS A 30 5.40 3.59 -9.26
C LYS A 30 4.45 2.43 -9.58
N VAL A 31 3.72 1.97 -8.56
CA VAL A 31 2.62 1.00 -8.70
C VAL A 31 1.32 1.67 -8.28
N THR A 32 0.29 1.56 -9.14
CA THR A 32 -1.06 2.07 -8.87
C THR A 32 -2.07 0.93 -9.02
N ALA A 33 -2.84 0.68 -7.96
CA ALA A 33 -3.88 -0.35 -7.92
C ALA A 33 -5.27 0.27 -7.86
N PHE A 34 -6.24 -0.38 -8.51
CA PHE A 34 -7.65 0.01 -8.58
C PHE A 34 -8.58 -1.19 -8.36
N ASP A 35 -9.88 -0.93 -8.28
CA ASP A 35 -10.95 -1.93 -8.42
C ASP A 35 -10.91 -3.05 -7.38
N LYS A 36 -10.53 -2.77 -6.13
CA LYS A 36 -10.42 -3.74 -5.02
C LYS A 36 -9.35 -4.83 -5.21
N ILE A 37 -8.45 -4.69 -6.18
CA ILE A 37 -7.38 -5.66 -6.42
C ILE A 37 -6.39 -5.66 -5.25
N ASP A 38 -5.99 -6.85 -4.79
CA ASP A 38 -4.94 -7.04 -3.80
C ASP A 38 -3.57 -7.11 -4.46
N VAL A 39 -2.66 -6.21 -4.08
CA VAL A 39 -1.30 -6.16 -4.61
C VAL A 39 -0.28 -6.45 -3.51
N ASN A 40 0.55 -7.47 -3.70
CA ASN A 40 1.71 -7.76 -2.88
C ASN A 40 2.98 -7.36 -3.61
N LEU A 41 3.78 -6.46 -3.01
CA LEU A 41 5.05 -6.00 -3.58
C LEU A 41 6.18 -6.86 -3.03
N VAL A 42 7.04 -7.36 -3.93
CA VAL A 42 8.19 -8.22 -3.62
C VAL A 42 9.44 -7.65 -4.25
N ALA A 43 10.47 -7.38 -3.44
CA ALA A 43 11.76 -6.93 -3.93
C ALA A 43 12.44 -8.03 -4.75
N SER A 44 12.99 -7.68 -5.93
CA SER A 44 13.54 -8.63 -6.88
C SER A 44 14.60 -8.02 -7.78
N SER A 45 15.37 -8.85 -8.45
CA SER A 45 16.26 -8.43 -9.55
C SER A 45 15.54 -8.24 -10.90
N GLU A 46 14.24 -8.55 -10.97
CA GLU A 46 13.43 -8.49 -12.19
C GLU A 46 12.12 -7.74 -11.94
N ASN A 47 11.62 -7.06 -12.98
CA ASN A 47 10.31 -6.43 -12.97
C ASN A 47 9.29 -7.33 -13.66
N LYS A 48 8.39 -7.93 -12.88
CA LYS A 48 7.32 -8.79 -13.40
C LYS A 48 6.08 -8.75 -12.53
N ILE A 49 4.98 -9.18 -13.05
CA ILE A 49 3.72 -9.35 -12.32
C ILE A 49 3.19 -10.77 -12.50
N ILE A 50 2.69 -11.31 -11.41
CA ILE A 50 1.96 -12.57 -11.38
C ILE A 50 0.55 -12.29 -10.91
N LEU A 51 -0.44 -12.67 -11.72
CA LEU A 51 -1.85 -12.49 -11.43
C LEU A 51 -2.47 -13.84 -11.10
N THR A 52 -3.26 -13.90 -10.04
CA THR A 52 -3.99 -15.08 -9.58
C THR A 52 -5.42 -14.71 -9.20
N GLY A 53 -6.32 -15.71 -9.18
CA GLY A 53 -7.72 -15.52 -8.88
C GLY A 53 -8.64 -15.70 -10.10
N ALA A 54 -9.96 -15.76 -9.86
CA ALA A 54 -10.94 -16.15 -10.86
C ALA A 54 -10.97 -15.21 -12.08
N ASN A 55 -10.80 -13.91 -11.88
CA ASN A 55 -10.84 -12.86 -12.92
C ASN A 55 -9.45 -12.37 -13.33
N SER A 56 -8.40 -13.07 -12.97
CA SER A 56 -7.00 -12.62 -13.18
C SER A 56 -6.63 -12.41 -14.64
N GLN A 57 -7.24 -13.15 -15.56
CA GLN A 57 -7.00 -13.02 -17.01
C GLN A 57 -7.57 -11.72 -17.61
N GLU A 58 -8.53 -11.12 -16.94
CA GLU A 58 -9.19 -9.89 -17.38
C GLU A 58 -8.48 -8.62 -16.91
N VAL A 59 -7.52 -8.75 -15.99
CA VAL A 59 -6.79 -7.62 -15.44
C VAL A 59 -5.96 -6.91 -16.51
N GLU A 60 -6.21 -5.62 -16.64
CA GLU A 60 -5.39 -4.72 -17.44
C GLU A 60 -4.16 -4.31 -16.64
N VAL A 61 -2.98 -4.65 -17.16
CA VAL A 61 -1.68 -4.25 -16.62
C VAL A 61 -1.02 -3.32 -17.62
N ILE A 62 -0.87 -2.05 -17.25
CA ILE A 62 -0.40 -0.98 -18.14
C ILE A 62 0.81 -0.31 -17.51
N ASN A 63 1.97 -0.39 -18.15
CA ASN A 63 3.13 0.42 -17.77
C ASN A 63 3.24 1.62 -18.74
N LYS A 64 3.09 2.82 -18.20
CA LYS A 64 3.25 4.05 -18.95
C LYS A 64 4.07 5.06 -18.16
N SER A 65 5.15 5.54 -18.75
CA SER A 65 6.04 6.55 -18.14
C SER A 65 6.56 6.15 -16.75
N GLY A 66 6.84 4.85 -16.53
CA GLY A 66 7.34 4.35 -15.25
C GLY A 66 6.27 4.12 -14.18
N GLU A 67 4.99 4.27 -14.51
CA GLU A 67 3.86 3.93 -13.65
C GLU A 67 3.21 2.63 -14.13
N LEU A 68 3.22 1.60 -13.27
CA LEU A 68 2.55 0.32 -13.48
C LEU A 68 1.13 0.40 -12.88
N LYS A 69 0.11 0.45 -13.74
CA LYS A 69 -1.30 0.46 -13.37
C LYS A 69 -1.88 -0.95 -13.46
N ILE A 70 -2.60 -1.35 -12.41
CA ILE A 70 -3.25 -2.65 -12.29
C ILE A 70 -4.71 -2.39 -12.00
N ARG A 71 -5.60 -2.75 -12.93
CA ARG A 71 -7.03 -2.44 -12.83
C ARG A 71 -7.90 -3.48 -13.54
N MET A 72 -9.16 -3.49 -13.24
CA MET A 72 -10.16 -4.18 -14.04
C MET A 72 -10.53 -3.36 -15.30
N PRO A 73 -11.02 -4.00 -16.38
CA PRO A 73 -11.56 -3.25 -17.51
C PRO A 73 -12.79 -2.44 -17.11
N LEU A 74 -13.06 -1.35 -17.81
CA LEU A 74 -14.18 -0.43 -17.50
C LEU A 74 -15.55 -1.12 -17.42
N THR A 75 -15.73 -2.25 -18.11
CA THR A 75 -16.96 -3.05 -18.07
C THR A 75 -17.12 -3.87 -16.78
N LYS A 76 -16.06 -4.00 -15.98
CA LYS A 76 -15.98 -4.79 -14.75
C LYS A 76 -15.33 -4.01 -13.59
N MET A 77 -15.57 -2.72 -13.52
CA MET A 77 -15.09 -1.88 -12.42
C MET A 77 -15.53 -2.44 -11.07
N LEU A 78 -14.67 -2.32 -10.06
CA LEU A 78 -14.88 -2.79 -8.68
C LEU A 78 -15.08 -4.30 -8.50
N SER A 79 -14.74 -5.13 -9.49
CA SER A 79 -14.87 -6.60 -9.43
C SER A 79 -13.54 -7.34 -9.30
N GLY A 80 -12.53 -6.69 -8.74
CA GLY A 80 -11.20 -7.25 -8.52
C GLY A 80 -10.99 -7.91 -7.15
N ASP A 81 -12.03 -8.04 -6.33
CA ASP A 81 -11.95 -8.59 -4.97
C ASP A 81 -11.47 -10.05 -4.89
N ASP A 82 -11.63 -10.83 -5.99
CA ASP A 82 -11.07 -12.19 -6.13
C ASP A 82 -9.72 -12.22 -6.88
N VAL A 83 -9.11 -11.06 -7.14
CA VAL A 83 -7.84 -10.94 -7.85
C VAL A 83 -6.71 -10.58 -6.91
N SER A 84 -5.62 -11.33 -7.00
CA SER A 84 -4.36 -11.00 -6.34
C SER A 84 -3.24 -10.82 -7.36
N ALA A 85 -2.47 -9.74 -7.22
CA ALA A 85 -1.32 -9.42 -8.03
C ALA A 85 -0.05 -9.45 -7.17
N THR A 86 0.92 -10.30 -7.52
CA THR A 86 2.27 -10.21 -6.95
C THR A 86 3.15 -9.43 -7.91
N VAL A 87 3.60 -8.25 -7.50
CA VAL A 87 4.45 -7.36 -8.28
C VAL A 87 5.88 -7.46 -7.79
N TYR A 88 6.74 -8.00 -8.62
CA TYR A 88 8.19 -8.05 -8.39
C TYR A 88 8.82 -6.78 -8.94
N TYR A 89 9.64 -6.10 -8.14
CA TYR A 89 10.23 -4.81 -8.51
C TYR A 89 11.72 -4.74 -8.20
N LYS A 90 12.48 -4.08 -9.09
CA LYS A 90 13.89 -3.74 -8.86
C LYS A 90 14.04 -2.50 -7.99
N LYS A 91 13.21 -1.50 -8.23
CA LYS A 91 13.18 -0.23 -7.52
C LYS A 91 11.74 0.30 -7.51
N ILE A 92 11.35 0.88 -6.37
CA ILE A 92 10.05 1.53 -6.23
C ILE A 92 10.21 2.81 -5.41
N ASP A 93 9.63 3.90 -5.89
CA ASP A 93 9.67 5.23 -5.27
C ASP A 93 8.25 5.72 -4.90
N ALA A 94 7.19 5.07 -5.40
CA ALA A 94 5.82 5.47 -5.10
C ALA A 94 4.82 4.31 -5.18
N VAL A 95 3.75 4.40 -4.37
CA VAL A 95 2.59 3.51 -4.42
C VAL A 95 1.30 4.32 -4.34
N GLU A 96 0.29 3.87 -5.08
CA GLU A 96 -1.04 4.48 -5.05
C GLU A 96 -2.13 3.41 -5.05
N ALA A 97 -3.08 3.49 -4.09
CA ALA A 97 -4.22 2.60 -3.99
C ALA A 97 -5.52 3.38 -4.05
N ASN A 98 -6.43 2.94 -4.91
CA ASN A 98 -7.72 3.57 -5.21
C ASN A 98 -8.84 2.53 -5.23
N GLU A 99 -10.09 2.97 -5.06
CA GLU A 99 -11.29 2.17 -5.31
C GLU A 99 -11.31 0.86 -4.52
N GLY A 100 -10.96 0.94 -3.22
CA GLY A 100 -10.97 -0.19 -2.30
C GLY A 100 -9.83 -1.21 -2.51
N SER A 101 -8.82 -0.90 -3.34
CA SER A 101 -7.66 -1.78 -3.54
C SER A 101 -6.74 -1.81 -2.34
N ARG A 102 -5.90 -2.85 -2.26
CA ARG A 102 -4.92 -3.01 -1.18
C ARG A 102 -3.52 -3.20 -1.75
N ILE A 103 -2.54 -2.50 -1.16
CA ILE A 103 -1.11 -2.68 -1.49
C ILE A 103 -0.36 -3.01 -0.22
N ALA A 104 0.41 -4.09 -0.22
CA ALA A 104 1.23 -4.49 0.92
C ALA A 104 2.66 -4.85 0.51
N SER A 105 3.61 -4.58 1.41
CA SER A 105 4.97 -5.12 1.35
C SER A 105 5.49 -5.46 2.74
N LYS A 106 6.20 -6.59 2.83
CA LYS A 106 6.99 -6.97 4.01
C LYS A 106 8.49 -6.80 3.76
N ASP A 107 8.88 -6.74 2.49
CA ASP A 107 10.27 -6.56 2.10
C ASP A 107 10.72 -5.14 2.39
N GLU A 108 12.02 -4.97 2.55
CA GLU A 108 12.61 -3.64 2.72
C GLU A 108 12.42 -2.81 1.44
N ILE A 109 11.85 -1.62 1.62
CA ILE A 109 11.77 -0.60 0.59
C ILE A 109 12.74 0.51 0.98
N SER A 110 13.78 0.72 0.16
CA SER A 110 14.78 1.76 0.36
C SER A 110 14.70 2.81 -0.74
N ALA A 111 14.47 4.08 -0.37
CA ALA A 111 14.33 5.19 -1.30
C ALA A 111 14.88 6.51 -0.73
N ILE A 112 15.28 7.44 -1.60
CA ILE A 112 15.58 8.82 -1.17
C ILE A 112 14.26 9.54 -0.88
N ASN A 113 13.31 9.48 -1.82
CA ASN A 113 11.96 10.00 -1.65
C ASN A 113 10.98 8.86 -1.91
N PHE A 114 9.98 8.72 -1.04
CA PHE A 114 8.92 7.73 -1.20
C PHE A 114 7.54 8.39 -1.06
N ASP A 115 6.67 8.18 -2.06
CA ASP A 115 5.34 8.77 -2.12
C ASP A 115 4.26 7.71 -1.93
N ILE A 116 3.30 7.97 -1.03
CA ILE A 116 2.13 7.13 -0.78
C ILE A 116 0.86 7.94 -1.03
N ILE A 117 -0.02 7.44 -1.89
CA ILE A 117 -1.36 7.98 -2.10
C ILE A 117 -2.37 6.87 -1.84
N CYS A 118 -3.35 7.11 -0.96
CA CYS A 118 -4.38 6.13 -0.62
C CYS A 118 -5.73 6.83 -0.51
N LYS A 119 -6.69 6.43 -1.34
CA LYS A 119 -8.00 7.08 -1.40
C LYS A 119 -9.12 6.10 -1.75
N GLU A 120 -10.37 6.52 -1.51
CA GLU A 120 -11.56 5.77 -1.91
C GLU A 120 -11.66 4.40 -1.21
N GLY A 121 -11.48 4.41 0.14
CA GLY A 121 -11.62 3.22 0.98
C GLY A 121 -10.52 2.18 0.81
N SER A 122 -9.38 2.55 0.24
CA SER A 122 -8.25 1.65 -0.01
C SER A 122 -7.34 1.49 1.20
N GLU A 123 -6.42 0.53 1.14
CA GLU A 123 -5.45 0.26 2.20
C GLU A 123 -4.03 0.10 1.64
N ILE A 124 -3.04 0.75 2.31
CA ILE A 124 -1.62 0.52 2.03
C ILE A 124 -0.91 0.15 3.33
N LYS A 125 -0.14 -0.97 3.30
CA LYS A 125 0.62 -1.46 4.45
C LYS A 125 2.06 -1.79 4.07
N LEU A 126 3.01 -0.95 4.52
CA LEU A 126 4.44 -1.14 4.31
C LEU A 126 5.12 -1.32 5.66
N THR A 127 5.73 -2.49 5.89
CA THR A 127 6.23 -2.87 7.22
C THR A 127 7.75 -2.78 7.38
N ASN A 128 8.47 -2.36 6.34
CA ASN A 128 9.91 -2.17 6.38
C ASN A 128 10.34 -1.06 5.39
N LEU A 129 10.06 0.20 5.75
CA LEU A 129 10.36 1.36 4.92
C LEU A 129 11.60 2.10 5.44
N GLN A 130 12.57 2.33 4.55
CA GLN A 130 13.75 3.14 4.79
C GLN A 130 13.78 4.29 3.79
N ALA A 131 13.66 5.56 4.23
CA ALA A 131 13.67 6.68 3.31
C ALA A 131 14.29 7.94 3.93
N ASP A 132 14.85 8.83 3.11
CA ASP A 132 15.22 10.17 3.57
C ASP A 132 13.96 11.05 3.71
N ARG A 133 13.01 10.91 2.79
CA ARG A 133 11.74 11.62 2.82
C ARG A 133 10.56 10.70 2.47
N LEU A 134 9.53 10.75 3.31
CA LEU A 134 8.24 10.09 3.08
C LEU A 134 7.16 11.15 2.90
N GLN A 135 6.36 11.04 1.84
CA GLN A 135 5.18 11.85 1.63
C GLN A 135 3.93 10.95 1.60
N VAL A 136 2.94 11.22 2.45
CA VAL A 136 1.70 10.44 2.53
C VAL A 136 0.49 11.34 2.31
N ARG A 137 -0.38 10.93 1.41
CA ARG A 137 -1.72 11.51 1.23
C ARG A 137 -2.74 10.39 1.39
N VAL A 138 -3.54 10.50 2.44
CA VAL A 138 -4.60 9.53 2.73
C VAL A 138 -5.94 10.24 2.86
N SER A 139 -6.98 9.72 2.20
CA SER A 139 -8.28 10.39 2.18
C SER A 139 -9.45 9.44 1.94
N GLN A 140 -10.67 9.93 2.11
CA GLN A 140 -11.92 9.24 1.75
C GLN A 140 -12.02 7.85 2.41
N GLY A 141 -11.80 7.81 3.74
CA GLY A 141 -11.92 6.60 4.54
C GLY A 141 -10.83 5.55 4.32
N SER A 142 -9.75 5.90 3.63
CA SER A 142 -8.62 4.99 3.39
C SER A 142 -7.69 4.90 4.58
N ILE A 143 -6.85 3.85 4.59
CA ILE A 143 -5.90 3.57 5.68
C ILE A 143 -4.50 3.38 5.11
N VAL A 144 -3.52 4.06 5.70
CA VAL A 144 -2.10 3.84 5.42
C VAL A 144 -1.40 3.45 6.72
N THR A 145 -0.72 2.31 6.72
CA THR A 145 0.14 1.87 7.82
C THR A 145 1.58 1.78 7.34
N THR A 146 2.49 2.46 8.02
CA THR A 146 3.93 2.38 7.73
C THR A 146 4.73 2.03 8.98
N LYS A 147 5.76 1.19 8.78
CA LYS A 147 6.78 0.88 9.80
C LYS A 147 8.17 1.01 9.20
N GLY A 148 9.13 1.43 10.00
CA GLY A 148 10.52 1.57 9.56
C GLY A 148 11.20 2.83 10.07
N THR A 149 12.11 3.40 9.27
CA THR A 149 12.86 4.60 9.62
C THR A 149 12.90 5.58 8.46
N VAL A 150 12.53 6.82 8.73
CA VAL A 150 12.49 7.90 7.75
C VAL A 150 13.09 9.15 8.39
N LYS A 151 13.89 9.93 7.69
CA LYS A 151 14.41 11.17 8.27
C LYS A 151 13.32 12.23 8.40
N ASN A 152 12.60 12.49 7.31
CA ASN A 152 11.56 13.52 7.26
C ASN A 152 10.26 12.94 6.70
N GLN A 153 9.13 13.19 7.35
CA GLN A 153 7.82 12.81 6.79
C GLN A 153 6.89 14.01 6.67
N ASP A 154 6.06 13.99 5.64
CA ASP A 154 5.02 14.97 5.36
C ASP A 154 3.68 14.23 5.15
N ILE A 155 2.75 14.39 6.09
CA ILE A 155 1.52 13.63 6.16
C ILE A 155 0.32 14.56 5.96
N LEU A 156 -0.52 14.22 4.99
CA LEU A 156 -1.82 14.84 4.78
C LEU A 156 -2.92 13.77 4.91
N SER A 157 -3.68 13.84 6.00
CA SER A 157 -4.90 13.04 6.17
C SER A 157 -6.13 13.90 5.99
N ASN A 158 -7.07 13.48 5.16
CA ASN A 158 -8.24 14.26 4.80
C ASN A 158 -9.50 13.39 4.71
N SER A 159 -10.69 13.97 4.93
CA SER A 159 -11.98 13.31 4.69
C SER A 159 -12.08 11.91 5.30
N GLY A 160 -11.76 11.77 6.60
CA GLY A 160 -11.80 10.51 7.32
C GLY A 160 -10.68 9.52 6.98
N GLY A 161 -9.65 9.92 6.24
CA GLY A 161 -8.46 9.10 6.02
C GLY A 161 -7.72 8.85 7.33
N LYS A 162 -7.02 7.72 7.44
CA LYS A 162 -6.22 7.35 8.61
C LYS A 162 -4.78 7.01 8.22
N TYR A 163 -3.83 7.68 8.88
CA TYR A 163 -2.41 7.33 8.83
C TYR A 163 -1.98 6.71 10.16
N ASP A 164 -1.47 5.49 10.14
CA ASP A 164 -0.87 4.78 11.26
C ASP A 164 0.64 4.67 11.04
N GLY A 165 1.38 5.61 11.59
CA GLY A 165 2.84 5.72 11.52
C GLY A 165 3.52 5.69 12.90
N GLN A 166 2.85 5.18 13.95
CA GLN A 166 3.44 5.10 15.29
C GLN A 166 4.76 4.30 15.34
N ASP A 167 4.92 3.31 14.44
CA ASP A 167 6.11 2.49 14.28
C ASP A 167 7.04 2.96 13.15
N CYS A 168 6.74 4.07 12.48
CA CYS A 168 7.60 4.72 11.50
C CYS A 168 8.43 5.81 12.19
N LYS A 169 9.63 5.46 12.61
CA LYS A 169 10.50 6.37 13.36
C LYS A 169 11.05 7.48 12.48
N THR A 170 10.83 8.74 12.89
CA THR A 170 11.33 9.89 12.13
C THR A 170 12.09 10.89 13.00
N GLU A 171 12.90 11.72 12.37
CA GLU A 171 13.52 12.88 13.04
C GLU A 171 12.54 14.06 13.04
N GLN A 172 11.95 14.38 11.88
CA GLN A 172 11.05 15.51 11.71
C GLN A 172 9.74 15.08 11.01
N THR A 173 8.64 15.61 11.51
CA THR A 173 7.31 15.32 11.00
C THR A 173 6.53 16.62 10.78
N VAL A 174 6.03 16.81 9.58
CA VAL A 174 4.97 17.77 9.26
C VAL A 174 3.68 16.98 9.06
N VAL A 175 2.63 17.29 9.82
CA VAL A 175 1.36 16.58 9.72
C VAL A 175 0.19 17.54 9.68
N THR A 176 -0.65 17.38 8.66
CA THR A 176 -1.90 18.13 8.53
C THR A 176 -3.06 17.15 8.46
N VAL A 177 -4.04 17.35 9.33
CA VAL A 177 -5.28 16.56 9.37
C VAL A 177 -6.47 17.47 9.14
N ASN A 178 -7.32 17.12 8.16
CA ASN A 178 -8.49 17.91 7.81
C ASN A 178 -9.76 17.04 7.80
N ALA A 179 -10.90 17.66 8.04
CA ALA A 179 -12.23 17.07 7.83
C ALA A 179 -12.38 15.66 8.45
N GLY A 180 -12.06 15.53 9.74
CA GLY A 180 -12.24 14.28 10.50
C GLY A 180 -11.23 13.19 10.18
N GLY A 181 -10.12 13.48 9.52
CA GLY A 181 -9.03 12.54 9.35
C GLY A 181 -8.32 12.22 10.68
N MET A 182 -7.43 11.23 10.66
CA MET A 182 -6.63 10.81 11.81
C MET A 182 -5.18 10.57 11.39
N ALA A 183 -4.23 10.86 12.27
CA ALA A 183 -2.82 10.57 12.04
C ALA A 183 -2.10 10.24 13.36
N ASP A 184 -1.52 9.04 13.41
CA ASP A 184 -0.57 8.61 14.43
C ASP A 184 0.84 8.77 13.87
N VAL A 185 1.64 9.68 14.44
CA VAL A 185 2.97 10.00 13.93
C VAL A 185 4.04 9.85 15.00
N TYR A 186 5.24 9.50 14.60
CA TYR A 186 6.41 9.43 15.47
C TYR A 186 7.42 10.51 15.07
N ALA A 187 8.08 11.17 16.05
CA ALA A 187 9.23 12.01 15.79
C ALA A 187 10.16 12.11 17.00
N THR A 188 11.45 12.44 16.76
CA THR A 188 12.45 12.67 17.82
C THR A 188 12.86 14.14 17.97
N ASP A 189 12.81 14.92 16.90
CA ASP A 189 13.29 16.30 16.91
C ASP A 189 12.17 17.33 16.81
N LEU A 190 11.37 17.30 15.74
CA LEU A 190 10.36 18.30 15.48
C LEU A 190 9.06 17.69 14.99
N VAL A 191 7.93 18.17 15.53
CA VAL A 191 6.61 17.96 14.95
C VAL A 191 5.97 19.32 14.67
N ASP A 192 5.54 19.53 13.41
CA ASP A 192 4.64 20.63 13.03
C ASP A 192 3.26 20.02 12.74
N ALA A 193 2.34 20.13 13.71
CA ALA A 193 1.05 19.47 13.71
C ALA A 193 -0.08 20.48 13.48
N LYS A 194 -0.95 20.21 12.51
CA LYS A 194 -2.07 21.07 12.17
C LYS A 194 -3.36 20.30 11.98
N THR A 195 -4.44 20.74 12.66
CA THR A 195 -5.80 20.28 12.41
C THR A 195 -6.65 21.37 11.81
N ARG A 196 -7.59 20.98 10.88
CA ARG A 196 -8.59 21.87 10.29
C ARG A 196 -9.93 21.16 10.20
N ALA A 197 -11.00 21.84 10.65
CA ALA A 197 -12.36 21.31 10.59
C ALA A 197 -12.47 19.90 11.23
N GLY A 198 -11.96 19.77 12.46
CA GLY A 198 -11.90 18.50 13.18
C GLY A 198 -10.70 17.61 12.78
N GLY A 199 -10.67 16.41 13.35
CA GLY A 199 -9.61 15.42 13.16
C GLY A 199 -8.70 15.27 14.37
N GLU A 200 -7.84 14.25 14.32
CA GLU A 200 -7.01 13.84 15.46
C GLU A 200 -5.57 13.57 15.03
N ILE A 201 -4.62 14.08 15.79
CA ILE A 201 -3.20 13.80 15.64
C ILE A 201 -2.69 13.29 16.96
N THR A 202 -2.14 12.06 16.97
CA THR A 202 -1.41 11.50 18.12
C THR A 202 0.08 11.48 17.82
N ILE A 203 0.87 12.12 18.68
CA ILE A 203 2.32 12.24 18.52
C ILE A 203 3.01 11.23 19.44
N TYR A 204 3.69 10.26 18.82
CA TYR A 204 4.55 9.29 19.49
C TYR A 204 6.00 9.75 19.47
N GLY A 205 6.84 9.08 20.30
CA GLY A 205 8.21 9.51 20.51
C GLY A 205 8.28 10.64 21.55
N LYS A 206 9.39 11.33 21.59
CA LYS A 206 9.61 12.46 22.50
C LYS A 206 10.31 13.58 21.74
N PRO A 207 9.61 14.25 20.81
CA PRO A 207 10.22 15.31 20.01
C PRO A 207 10.69 16.47 20.90
N LYS A 208 11.81 17.08 20.52
CA LYS A 208 12.38 18.22 21.24
C LYS A 208 11.51 19.47 21.13
N GLN A 209 10.76 19.57 20.02
CA GLN A 209 9.86 20.69 19.74
C GLN A 209 8.56 20.20 19.09
N ILE A 210 7.43 20.77 19.54
CA ILE A 210 6.12 20.57 18.93
C ILE A 210 5.52 21.94 18.64
N ASN A 211 5.16 22.18 17.39
CA ASN A 211 4.39 23.33 16.95
C ASN A 211 2.98 22.85 16.64
N GLU A 212 1.98 23.40 17.34
CA GLU A 212 0.58 23.02 17.16
C GLU A 212 -0.24 24.16 16.58
N LYS A 213 -1.12 23.83 15.61
CA LYS A 213 -2.12 24.75 15.09
C LYS A 213 -3.47 24.06 14.91
N LYS A 214 -4.49 24.54 15.62
CA LYS A 214 -5.88 24.07 15.50
C LYS A 214 -6.74 25.14 14.86
N ILE A 215 -7.45 24.77 13.78
CA ILE A 215 -8.34 25.67 13.05
C ILE A 215 -9.71 25.01 12.95
N ALA A 216 -10.74 25.62 13.55
CA ALA A 216 -12.09 25.07 13.59
C ALA A 216 -12.15 23.64 14.19
N GLY A 217 -11.48 23.42 15.33
CA GLY A 217 -11.53 22.18 16.11
C GLY A 217 -10.45 21.15 15.75
N GLY A 218 -10.56 20.00 16.41
CA GLY A 218 -9.63 18.89 16.33
C GLY A 218 -8.77 18.72 17.57
N THR A 219 -8.15 17.54 17.69
CA THR A 219 -7.30 17.15 18.82
C THR A 219 -5.87 16.94 18.36
N ILE A 220 -4.90 17.45 19.12
CA ILE A 220 -3.49 17.15 18.96
C ILE A 220 -3.01 16.76 20.36
N GLU A 221 -2.45 15.58 20.51
CA GLU A 221 -2.00 15.04 21.78
C GLU A 221 -0.71 14.24 21.65
N GLN A 222 0.04 14.15 22.76
CA GLN A 222 1.18 13.26 22.88
C GLN A 222 0.73 11.93 23.49
N ALA A 223 1.16 10.83 22.89
CA ALA A 223 0.96 9.49 23.45
C ALA A 223 1.69 9.39 24.81
N LYS A 224 1.02 8.72 25.75
CA LYS A 224 1.54 8.49 27.12
C LYS A 224 2.60 7.41 27.15
#